data_c9a00b7ec56321f80bbdd60527853e32
#
_entry.id   c9a00b7ec56321f80bbdd60527853e32
#
_cell.length_a   1.000
_cell.length_b   1.000
_cell.length_c   1.000
_cell.angle_alpha   90.00
_cell.angle_beta   90.00
_cell.angle_gamma   90.00
#
_symmetry.space_group_name_H-M   'P 1'
#
loop_
_entity.id
_entity.type
_entity.pdbx_description
1 polymer ?
#
loop_
_entity_poly.entity_id
_entity_poly.type
_entity_poly.pdbx_seq_one_letter_code
_entity_poly.pdbx_strand_id
1 'polypeptide(L)'
;MGFADDFYYGQCKVVAVTTASADNGKTVTITSSGGRTWSGTMASKKCEFMLPPRDKYTIALISGGVTQFSTDFFCGYGEYLEIEVGMNKNTALGIKNIVNAGLEADYFQVGDQITFKENGVDATYDVVEVAYRQGVYGHNVVFQRHACLNTTRQMNASNTNAGGYNSSLMKTYLDGEFFNSLESDLQDVITEYSYQGSVGSQSTNLQTEEHKVFLPVEYNIFGATSYAAGTERTTGGAEQWSYYATSANRVKAANGASCVWWLSSPYVSDSATFCSVNTSGAATGDNASNSHGVAPCFMIAAD
;
A
#
# COMPACT_ATOMS: atom_id res chain seq x y z
N MET A 1 -0.12 -45.05 34.09
CA MET A 1 0.23 -44.99 32.66
C MET A 1 -1.11 -44.94 31.95
N GLY A 2 -1.57 -43.94 31.58
CA GLY A 2 -1.35 -42.91 30.70
C GLY A 2 -2.54 -42.76 29.79
N PHE A 3 -3.80 -42.50 30.35
CA PHE A 3 -4.97 -42.16 29.49
C PHE A 3 -4.93 -40.71 28.96
N ALA A 4 -3.87 -39.96 29.23
CA ALA A 4 -3.73 -38.58 28.76
C ALA A 4 -3.10 -38.49 27.37
N ASP A 5 -2.33 -39.46 26.93
CA ASP A 5 -1.62 -39.41 25.64
C ASP A 5 -2.47 -39.86 24.45
N ASP A 6 -3.48 -40.72 24.69
CA ASP A 6 -4.32 -41.27 23.62
C ASP A 6 -5.37 -40.27 23.08
N PHE A 7 -5.67 -39.20 23.81
CA PHE A 7 -6.59 -38.17 23.36
C PHE A 7 -5.97 -37.18 22.34
N TYR A 8 -4.65 -37.14 22.28
CA TYR A 8 -3.92 -36.25 21.34
C TYR A 8 -3.61 -36.89 19.99
N TYR A 9 -3.64 -38.22 19.92
CA TYR A 9 -3.40 -38.97 18.69
C TYR A 9 -4.61 -38.85 17.74
N GLY A 10 -4.63 -37.83 16.91
CA GLY A 10 -5.63 -37.66 15.88
C GLY A 10 -6.28 -36.27 15.80
N GLN A 11 -6.12 -35.46 16.84
CA GLN A 11 -6.59 -34.06 16.78
C GLN A 11 -5.59 -33.18 16.02
N CYS A 12 -6.11 -32.14 15.40
CA CYS A 12 -5.29 -31.11 14.80
C CYS A 12 -5.07 -29.98 15.83
N LYS A 13 -3.80 -29.63 16.08
CA LYS A 13 -3.48 -28.47 16.90
C LYS A 13 -3.41 -27.24 15.99
N VAL A 14 -4.26 -26.25 16.22
CA VAL A 14 -4.27 -24.97 15.53
C VAL A 14 -3.82 -23.87 16.48
N VAL A 15 -2.83 -23.10 16.08
CA VAL A 15 -2.34 -21.94 16.81
C VAL A 15 -2.64 -20.71 15.96
N ALA A 16 -3.61 -19.91 16.41
CA ALA A 16 -3.82 -18.57 15.88
C ALA A 16 -2.70 -17.67 16.38
N VAL A 17 -1.97 -17.03 15.49
CA VAL A 17 -0.90 -16.09 15.82
C VAL A 17 -1.18 -14.73 15.23
N THR A 18 -0.65 -13.67 15.84
CA THR A 18 -0.66 -12.32 15.30
C THR A 18 0.67 -11.63 15.56
N THR A 19 1.07 -10.73 14.70
CA THR A 19 2.24 -9.88 14.95
C THR A 19 1.86 -8.60 15.71
N ALA A 20 0.58 -8.20 15.69
CA ALA A 20 0.09 -6.99 16.31
C ALA A 20 -0.25 -7.18 17.80
N SER A 21 0.38 -6.38 18.67
CA SER A 21 0.02 -6.36 20.10
C SER A 21 -1.39 -5.85 20.37
N ALA A 22 -1.94 -5.02 19.46
CA ALA A 22 -3.32 -4.53 19.49
C ALA A 22 -4.38 -5.63 19.37
N ASP A 23 -4.00 -6.83 18.90
CA ASP A 23 -4.92 -7.97 18.82
C ASP A 23 -5.05 -8.73 20.14
N ASN A 24 -4.19 -8.49 21.13
CA ASN A 24 -4.35 -9.07 22.46
C ASN A 24 -5.68 -8.61 23.09
N GLY A 25 -6.39 -9.57 23.67
CA GLY A 25 -7.72 -9.34 24.23
C GLY A 25 -8.87 -9.54 23.23
N LYS A 26 -8.60 -9.62 21.92
CA LYS A 26 -9.61 -9.93 20.91
C LYS A 26 -10.01 -11.42 20.97
N THR A 27 -11.22 -11.71 20.52
CA THR A 27 -11.75 -13.07 20.48
C THR A 27 -11.34 -13.74 19.17
N VAL A 28 -10.79 -14.94 19.27
CA VAL A 28 -10.61 -15.84 18.11
C VAL A 28 -11.74 -16.87 18.15
N THR A 29 -12.42 -17.05 17.03
CA THR A 29 -13.41 -18.12 16.86
C THR A 29 -12.98 -19.03 15.72
N ILE A 30 -13.26 -20.33 15.88
CA ILE A 30 -13.12 -21.31 14.80
C ILE A 30 -14.46 -22.00 14.63
N THR A 31 -14.99 -22.01 13.41
CA THR A 31 -16.28 -22.65 13.10
C THR A 31 -16.06 -23.75 12.08
N SER A 32 -16.53 -24.98 12.38
CA SER A 32 -16.48 -26.10 11.44
C SER A 32 -17.51 -25.96 10.32
N SER A 33 -17.35 -26.74 9.26
CA SER A 33 -18.34 -26.82 8.16
C SER A 33 -19.72 -27.23 8.65
N GLY A 34 -19.81 -27.99 9.75
CA GLY A 34 -21.07 -28.37 10.40
C GLY A 34 -21.63 -27.33 11.38
N GLY A 35 -21.02 -26.13 11.48
CA GLY A 35 -21.49 -25.02 12.33
C GLY A 35 -21.07 -25.10 13.80
N ARG A 36 -20.27 -26.08 14.22
CA ARG A 36 -19.72 -26.11 15.58
C ARG A 36 -18.63 -25.06 15.74
N THR A 37 -18.68 -24.29 16.85
CA THR A 37 -17.76 -23.18 17.10
C THR A 37 -16.93 -23.42 18.37
N TRP A 38 -15.65 -23.07 18.29
CA TRP A 38 -14.71 -22.93 19.41
C TRP A 38 -14.32 -21.46 19.51
N SER A 39 -14.11 -20.99 20.74
CA SER A 39 -13.71 -19.61 20.99
C SER A 39 -12.59 -19.54 22.00
N GLY A 40 -11.69 -18.59 21.81
CA GLY A 40 -10.61 -18.29 22.72
C GLY A 40 -10.27 -16.81 22.67
N THR A 41 -9.43 -16.35 23.60
CA THR A 41 -8.98 -14.94 23.63
C THR A 41 -7.50 -14.90 23.26
N MET A 42 -7.15 -13.99 22.38
CA MET A 42 -5.76 -13.73 22.00
C MET A 42 -4.97 -13.23 23.22
N ALA A 43 -3.91 -13.93 23.58
CA ALA A 43 -3.02 -13.56 24.68
C ALA A 43 -1.57 -13.75 24.27
N SER A 44 -0.72 -12.76 24.54
CA SER A 44 0.69 -12.78 24.11
C SER A 44 0.84 -13.11 22.63
N LYS A 45 -0.07 -12.57 21.80
CA LYS A 45 -0.11 -12.75 20.34
C LYS A 45 -0.43 -14.19 19.89
N LYS A 46 -1.03 -15.02 20.74
CA LYS A 46 -1.38 -16.42 20.44
C LYS A 46 -2.74 -16.80 21.02
N CYS A 47 -3.42 -17.73 20.33
CA CYS A 47 -4.57 -18.47 20.85
C CYS A 47 -4.54 -19.88 20.30
N GLU A 48 -4.63 -20.91 21.15
CA GLU A 48 -4.47 -22.30 20.76
C GLU A 48 -5.78 -23.08 20.82
N PHE A 49 -5.99 -23.97 19.86
CA PHE A 49 -7.15 -24.83 19.74
C PHE A 49 -6.76 -26.26 19.40
N MET A 50 -7.54 -27.20 19.93
CA MET A 50 -7.50 -28.61 19.54
C MET A 50 -8.80 -28.94 18.79
N LEU A 51 -8.70 -29.29 17.52
CA LEU A 51 -9.84 -29.48 16.63
C LEU A 51 -9.95 -30.93 16.16
N PRO A 52 -11.17 -31.47 15.94
CA PRO A 52 -11.36 -32.72 15.22
C PRO A 52 -10.68 -32.65 13.84
N PRO A 53 -10.05 -33.74 13.38
CA PRO A 53 -9.41 -33.78 12.07
C PRO A 53 -10.43 -34.00 10.94
N ARG A 54 -9.98 -33.81 9.68
CA ARG A 54 -10.70 -34.07 8.43
C ARG A 54 -11.94 -33.18 8.21
N ASP A 55 -11.88 -31.92 8.64
CA ASP A 55 -12.94 -30.97 8.38
C ASP A 55 -12.38 -29.65 7.84
N LYS A 56 -13.24 -28.88 7.19
CA LYS A 56 -12.98 -27.48 6.85
C LYS A 56 -13.45 -26.60 7.97
N TYR A 57 -12.64 -25.62 8.28
CA TYR A 57 -12.87 -24.66 9.34
C TYR A 57 -12.72 -23.24 8.82
N THR A 58 -13.48 -22.33 9.37
CA THR A 58 -13.27 -20.89 9.24
C THR A 58 -12.75 -20.37 10.56
N ILE A 59 -11.58 -19.74 10.57
CA ILE A 59 -11.04 -19.01 11.72
C ILE A 59 -11.35 -17.52 11.56
N ALA A 60 -11.77 -16.84 12.63
CA ALA A 60 -12.04 -15.42 12.62
C ALA A 60 -11.46 -14.73 13.87
N LEU A 61 -10.97 -13.51 13.69
CA LEU A 61 -10.61 -12.59 14.76
C LEU A 61 -11.72 -11.56 14.92
N ILE A 62 -12.25 -11.42 16.14
CA ILE A 62 -13.42 -10.59 16.46
C ILE A 62 -13.07 -9.54 17.51
N SER A 63 -13.45 -8.29 17.27
CA SER A 63 -13.35 -7.21 18.23
C SER A 63 -14.68 -6.47 18.33
N GLY A 64 -15.17 -6.23 19.55
CA GLY A 64 -16.44 -5.53 19.76
C GLY A 64 -17.66 -6.17 19.07
N GLY A 65 -17.61 -7.50 18.80
CA GLY A 65 -18.67 -8.22 18.06
C GLY A 65 -18.55 -8.12 16.53
N VAL A 66 -17.53 -7.44 16.01
CA VAL A 66 -17.28 -7.29 14.58
C VAL A 66 -16.13 -8.21 14.15
N THR A 67 -16.32 -8.98 13.07
CA THR A 67 -15.27 -9.79 12.47
C THR A 67 -14.27 -8.87 11.76
N GLN A 68 -13.03 -8.90 12.21
CA GLN A 68 -11.92 -8.10 11.66
C GLN A 68 -11.06 -8.88 10.66
N PHE A 69 -11.03 -10.19 10.81
CA PHE A 69 -10.31 -11.10 9.93
C PHE A 69 -11.05 -12.42 9.87
N SER A 70 -11.05 -13.07 8.72
CA SER A 70 -11.59 -14.41 8.56
C SER A 70 -10.89 -15.12 7.42
N THR A 71 -10.55 -16.40 7.61
CA THR A 71 -10.01 -17.27 6.56
C THR A 71 -10.41 -18.70 6.78
N ASP A 72 -10.47 -19.46 5.69
CA ASP A 72 -10.76 -20.88 5.72
C ASP A 72 -9.48 -21.71 5.74
N PHE A 73 -9.52 -22.85 6.40
CA PHE A 73 -8.43 -23.82 6.43
C PHE A 73 -8.96 -25.24 6.54
N PHE A 74 -8.11 -26.21 6.27
CA PHE A 74 -8.43 -27.64 6.44
C PHE A 74 -7.54 -28.23 7.52
N CYS A 75 -8.10 -29.05 8.40
CA CYS A 75 -7.40 -29.76 9.45
C CYS A 75 -7.24 -31.22 9.07
N GLY A 76 -6.01 -31.66 8.87
CA GLY A 76 -5.66 -33.07 8.70
C GLY A 76 -5.49 -33.81 10.02
N TYR A 77 -5.11 -35.07 9.91
CA TYR A 77 -4.90 -35.95 11.07
C TYR A 77 -3.57 -35.65 11.77
N GLY A 78 -3.60 -35.29 13.05
CA GLY A 78 -2.39 -35.02 13.83
C GLY A 78 -1.56 -33.83 13.37
N GLU A 79 -2.15 -32.97 12.59
CA GLU A 79 -1.47 -31.76 12.05
C GLU A 79 -1.27 -30.69 13.11
N TYR A 80 -0.18 -29.96 12.97
CA TYR A 80 0.06 -28.68 13.63
C TYR A 80 -0.03 -27.58 12.57
N LEU A 81 -0.96 -26.66 12.76
CA LEU A 81 -1.17 -25.52 11.88
C LEU A 81 -0.96 -24.23 12.66
N GLU A 82 -0.07 -23.38 12.20
CA GLU A 82 0.03 -22.01 12.65
C GLU A 82 -0.65 -21.12 11.62
N ILE A 83 -1.72 -20.42 12.04
CA ILE A 83 -2.52 -19.56 11.18
C ILE A 83 -2.34 -18.12 11.67
N GLU A 84 -1.75 -17.29 10.84
CA GLU A 84 -1.70 -15.87 11.12
C GLU A 84 -3.13 -15.31 11.03
N VAL A 85 -3.66 -14.91 12.19
CA VAL A 85 -4.94 -14.24 12.31
C VAL A 85 -4.66 -12.80 12.71
N GLY A 86 -5.22 -11.87 11.98
CA GLY A 86 -5.08 -10.51 12.42
C GLY A 86 -4.58 -9.58 11.37
N MET A 87 -4.46 -8.37 11.82
CA MET A 87 -4.15 -7.21 11.03
C MET A 87 -2.65 -6.99 11.08
N ASN A 88 -1.91 -7.79 10.31
CA ASN A 88 -0.48 -7.62 10.19
C ASN A 88 -0.16 -6.49 9.22
N LYS A 89 0.23 -5.33 9.76
CA LYS A 89 0.60 -4.19 8.92
C LYS A 89 1.84 -4.40 8.04
N ASN A 90 2.53 -5.54 8.19
CA ASN A 90 3.73 -5.86 7.41
C ASN A 90 3.46 -6.89 6.29
N THR A 91 2.21 -7.27 6.05
CA THR A 91 1.81 -8.12 4.92
C THR A 91 0.73 -7.45 4.09
N ALA A 92 0.74 -7.69 2.80
CA ALA A 92 -0.20 -7.11 1.84
C ALA A 92 -1.67 -7.40 2.24
N LEU A 93 -1.98 -8.66 2.53
CA LEU A 93 -3.31 -9.08 2.96
C LEU A 93 -3.68 -8.47 4.33
N GLY A 94 -2.73 -8.40 5.26
CA GLY A 94 -2.97 -7.79 6.59
C GLY A 94 -3.29 -6.30 6.48
N ILE A 95 -2.62 -5.56 5.60
CA ILE A 95 -2.92 -4.15 5.31
C ILE A 95 -4.32 -4.02 4.71
N LYS A 96 -4.67 -4.88 3.73
CA LYS A 96 -6.02 -4.90 3.14
C LYS A 96 -7.10 -5.14 4.20
N ASN A 97 -6.86 -6.08 5.11
CA ASN A 97 -7.79 -6.35 6.22
C ASN A 97 -7.93 -5.16 7.18
N ILE A 98 -6.84 -4.43 7.44
CA ILE A 98 -6.86 -3.23 8.29
C ILE A 98 -7.73 -2.14 7.65
N VAL A 99 -7.55 -1.85 6.37
CA VAL A 99 -8.35 -0.82 5.69
C VAL A 99 -9.80 -1.26 5.49
N ASN A 100 -10.06 -2.53 5.22
CA ASN A 100 -11.42 -3.08 5.14
C ASN A 100 -12.18 -2.98 6.48
N ALA A 101 -11.46 -3.01 7.59
CA ALA A 101 -12.03 -2.83 8.93
C ALA A 101 -12.14 -1.35 9.35
N GLY A 102 -11.61 -0.41 8.57
CA GLY A 102 -11.58 1.00 8.92
C GLY A 102 -10.65 1.32 10.10
N LEU A 103 -9.57 0.58 10.25
CA LEU A 103 -8.64 0.67 11.38
C LEU A 103 -7.26 1.21 10.98
N GLU A 104 -7.12 1.76 9.80
CA GLU A 104 -5.84 2.24 9.28
C GLU A 104 -5.18 3.27 10.21
N ALA A 105 -5.96 4.17 10.83
CA ALA A 105 -5.45 5.16 11.76
C ALA A 105 -4.95 4.57 13.09
N ASP A 106 -5.40 3.37 13.46
CA ASP A 106 -4.96 2.67 14.68
C ASP A 106 -3.65 1.89 14.46
N TYR A 107 -3.40 1.48 13.21
CA TYR A 107 -2.27 0.64 12.86
C TYR A 107 -1.12 1.36 12.18
N PHE A 108 -1.40 2.43 11.43
CA PHE A 108 -0.41 3.19 10.68
C PHE A 108 -0.25 4.60 11.20
N GLN A 109 1.00 5.05 11.20
CA GLN A 109 1.35 6.44 11.35
C GLN A 109 2.08 6.91 10.08
N VAL A 110 1.84 8.17 9.71
CA VAL A 110 2.58 8.79 8.61
C VAL A 110 4.08 8.77 8.93
N GLY A 111 4.87 8.24 8.02
CA GLY A 111 6.31 7.99 8.20
C GLY A 111 6.66 6.58 8.66
N ASP A 112 5.69 5.71 8.98
CA ASP A 112 5.95 4.29 9.16
C ASP A 112 6.60 3.71 7.89
N GLN A 113 7.50 2.75 8.09
CA GLN A 113 8.18 2.07 6.98
C GLN A 113 7.74 0.61 6.91
N ILE A 114 7.30 0.20 5.73
CA ILE A 114 6.91 -1.16 5.44
C ILE A 114 7.84 -1.71 4.35
N THR A 115 8.23 -2.96 4.49
CA THR A 115 9.04 -3.65 3.49
C THR A 115 8.16 -4.51 2.61
N PHE A 116 8.23 -4.29 1.29
CA PHE A 116 7.68 -5.17 0.26
C PHE A 116 8.82 -5.67 -0.61
N LYS A 117 8.54 -6.63 -1.51
CA LYS A 117 9.56 -7.13 -2.42
C LYS A 117 9.30 -6.70 -3.86
N GLU A 118 10.38 -6.32 -4.53
CA GLU A 118 10.46 -6.01 -5.94
C GLU A 118 11.38 -7.05 -6.60
N ASN A 119 10.87 -7.91 -7.49
CA ASN A 119 11.62 -9.06 -8.06
C ASN A 119 12.30 -9.93 -6.98
N GLY A 120 11.62 -10.15 -5.85
CA GLY A 120 12.12 -10.94 -4.73
C GLY A 120 13.14 -10.22 -3.82
N VAL A 121 13.48 -8.95 -4.08
CA VAL A 121 14.41 -8.12 -3.29
C VAL A 121 13.61 -7.16 -2.41
N ASP A 122 14.00 -7.07 -1.14
CA ASP A 122 13.37 -6.17 -0.17
C ASP A 122 13.50 -4.70 -0.58
N ALA A 123 12.39 -3.99 -0.56
CA ALA A 123 12.28 -2.56 -0.81
C ALA A 123 11.45 -1.90 0.28
N THR A 124 11.93 -0.77 0.80
CA THR A 124 11.25 0.00 1.86
C THR A 124 10.29 1.00 1.24
N TYR A 125 9.10 1.09 1.81
CA TYR A 125 8.07 2.06 1.46
C TYR A 125 7.67 2.85 2.70
N ASP A 126 7.55 4.16 2.54
CA ASP A 126 7.03 5.06 3.57
C ASP A 126 5.51 5.11 3.47
N VAL A 127 4.83 5.09 4.60
CA VAL A 127 3.42 5.50 4.70
C VAL A 127 3.39 7.02 4.55
N VAL A 128 2.95 7.51 3.39
CA VAL A 128 2.96 8.95 3.08
C VAL A 128 1.66 9.63 3.45
N GLU A 129 0.55 8.86 3.50
CA GLU A 129 -0.74 9.34 3.98
C GLU A 129 -1.61 8.19 4.49
N VAL A 130 -2.45 8.49 5.49
CA VAL A 130 -3.44 7.58 6.07
C VAL A 130 -4.82 8.20 5.90
N ALA A 131 -5.80 7.43 5.43
CA ALA A 131 -7.17 7.88 5.14
C ALA A 131 -7.23 9.07 4.17
N TYR A 132 -6.37 9.04 3.11
CA TYR A 132 -6.32 10.09 2.10
C TYR A 132 -7.67 10.26 1.42
N ARG A 133 -8.21 11.50 1.47
CA ARG A 133 -9.50 11.86 0.85
C ARG A 133 -10.57 10.78 1.07
N GLN A 134 -10.76 10.36 2.31
CA GLN A 134 -11.61 9.22 2.67
C GLN A 134 -13.03 9.28 2.08
N GLY A 135 -13.58 10.48 1.91
CA GLY A 135 -14.87 10.68 1.23
C GLY A 135 -14.88 10.31 -0.27
N VAL A 136 -13.71 10.10 -0.86
CA VAL A 136 -13.53 9.74 -2.29
C VAL A 136 -13.05 8.30 -2.41
N TYR A 137 -12.05 7.91 -1.61
CA TYR A 137 -11.35 6.62 -1.75
C TYR A 137 -11.70 5.63 -0.64
N GLY A 138 -12.61 5.97 0.29
CA GLY A 138 -12.89 5.13 1.46
C GLY A 138 -11.69 5.04 2.41
N HIS A 139 -11.70 4.05 3.26
CA HIS A 139 -10.58 3.72 4.13
C HIS A 139 -9.37 3.30 3.30
N ASN A 140 -8.21 3.91 3.51
CA ASN A 140 -7.03 3.66 2.68
C ASN A 140 -5.72 4.05 3.35
N VAL A 141 -4.62 3.51 2.81
CA VAL A 141 -3.24 3.92 3.12
C VAL A 141 -2.48 4.12 1.81
N VAL A 142 -1.73 5.22 1.71
CA VAL A 142 -0.89 5.53 0.56
C VAL A 142 0.56 5.25 0.91
N PHE A 143 1.22 4.46 0.06
CA PHE A 143 2.62 4.08 0.17
C PHE A 143 3.44 4.73 -0.93
N GLN A 144 4.65 5.14 -0.60
CA GLN A 144 5.64 5.56 -1.59
C GLN A 144 6.98 4.91 -1.30
N ARG A 145 7.66 4.46 -2.33
CA ARG A 145 9.02 3.93 -2.20
C ARG A 145 9.92 4.95 -1.51
N HIS A 146 10.63 4.51 -0.46
CA HIS A 146 11.47 5.38 0.38
C HIS A 146 12.59 6.02 -0.44
N ALA A 147 13.39 5.23 -1.13
CA ALA A 147 14.40 5.67 -2.08
C ALA A 147 13.90 5.57 -3.51
N CYS A 148 14.42 6.37 -4.42
CA CYS A 148 14.19 6.19 -5.85
C CYS A 148 14.71 4.81 -6.32
N LEU A 149 14.19 4.34 -7.45
CA LEU A 149 14.77 3.20 -8.14
C LEU A 149 16.24 3.48 -8.49
N ASN A 150 17.07 2.44 -8.49
CA ASN A 150 18.49 2.56 -8.82
C ASN A 150 18.72 2.97 -10.28
N THR A 151 17.76 2.69 -11.15
CA THR A 151 17.81 3.08 -12.57
C THR A 151 16.94 4.31 -12.78
N THR A 152 17.54 5.39 -13.23
CA THR A 152 16.83 6.60 -13.63
C THR A 152 16.04 6.37 -14.93
N ARG A 153 14.94 7.12 -15.10
CA ARG A 153 14.06 6.98 -16.28
C ARG A 153 13.59 8.33 -16.79
N GLN A 154 13.26 8.38 -18.08
CA GLN A 154 12.64 9.52 -18.74
C GLN A 154 11.13 9.46 -18.54
N MET A 155 10.49 10.63 -18.51
CA MET A 155 9.02 10.69 -18.60
C MET A 155 8.55 10.31 -20.00
N ASN A 156 9.24 10.84 -21.05
CA ASN A 156 9.00 10.54 -22.45
C ASN A 156 10.31 10.45 -23.25
N ALA A 157 10.28 9.77 -24.39
CA ALA A 157 11.45 9.67 -25.29
C ALA A 157 11.84 11.01 -25.92
N SER A 158 10.91 11.96 -25.98
CA SER A 158 11.12 13.32 -26.51
C SER A 158 10.64 14.35 -25.49
N ASN A 159 11.08 15.60 -25.67
CA ASN A 159 10.69 16.73 -24.83
C ASN A 159 9.23 17.14 -25.13
N THR A 160 8.29 16.40 -24.56
CA THR A 160 6.86 16.69 -24.63
C THR A 160 6.15 16.22 -23.37
N ASN A 161 5.19 17.01 -22.89
CA ASN A 161 4.25 16.62 -21.85
C ASN A 161 2.80 16.53 -22.39
N ALA A 162 2.64 16.47 -23.72
CA ALA A 162 1.34 16.37 -24.36
C ALA A 162 0.61 15.08 -23.95
N GLY A 163 -0.65 15.22 -23.57
CA GLY A 163 -1.46 14.11 -23.03
C GLY A 163 -1.22 13.83 -21.55
N GLY A 164 -0.40 14.66 -20.89
CA GLY A 164 -0.11 14.55 -19.46
C GLY A 164 0.63 13.28 -19.09
N TYR A 165 0.57 12.92 -17.83
CA TYR A 165 1.17 11.69 -17.30
C TYR A 165 0.52 10.44 -17.91
N ASN A 166 -0.77 10.48 -18.18
CA ASN A 166 -1.51 9.36 -18.75
C ASN A 166 -0.96 8.84 -20.10
N SER A 167 -0.36 9.74 -20.90
CA SER A 167 0.26 9.40 -22.20
C SER A 167 1.76 9.17 -22.12
N SER A 168 2.36 9.16 -20.91
CA SER A 168 3.81 9.08 -20.73
C SER A 168 4.33 7.65 -20.83
N LEU A 169 5.60 7.51 -21.23
CA LEU A 169 6.33 6.24 -21.12
C LEU A 169 6.51 5.82 -19.66
N MET A 170 6.60 6.78 -18.74
CA MET A 170 6.71 6.53 -17.30
C MET A 170 5.47 5.79 -16.79
N LYS A 171 4.27 6.23 -17.17
CA LYS A 171 3.02 5.55 -16.84
C LYS A 171 3.02 4.10 -17.34
N THR A 172 3.37 3.92 -18.61
CA THR A 172 3.44 2.58 -19.22
C THR A 172 4.42 1.66 -18.47
N TYR A 173 5.55 2.21 -18.03
CA TYR A 173 6.52 1.48 -17.22
C TYR A 173 5.97 1.10 -15.84
N LEU A 174 5.35 2.07 -15.14
CA LEU A 174 4.88 1.85 -13.77
C LEU A 174 3.69 0.89 -13.71
N ASP A 175 2.72 1.01 -14.62
CA ASP A 175 1.55 0.11 -14.67
C ASP A 175 1.89 -1.27 -15.30
N GLY A 176 3.02 -1.40 -15.95
CA GLY A 176 3.47 -2.63 -16.59
C GLY A 176 4.66 -3.28 -15.89
N GLU A 177 5.87 -2.97 -16.34
CA GLU A 177 7.10 -3.62 -15.88
C GLU A 177 7.30 -3.51 -14.37
N PHE A 178 7.08 -2.31 -13.79
CA PHE A 178 7.25 -2.12 -12.36
C PHE A 178 6.17 -2.83 -11.55
N PHE A 179 4.88 -2.67 -11.90
CA PHE A 179 3.79 -3.35 -11.21
C PHE A 179 4.00 -4.87 -11.20
N ASN A 180 4.42 -5.45 -12.33
CA ASN A 180 4.71 -6.89 -12.44
C ASN A 180 5.96 -7.33 -11.65
N SER A 181 6.80 -6.40 -11.21
CA SER A 181 7.95 -6.70 -10.33
C SER A 181 7.58 -6.88 -8.86
N LEU A 182 6.39 -6.41 -8.45
CA LEU A 182 5.88 -6.57 -7.10
C LEU A 182 5.44 -8.02 -6.86
N GLU A 183 5.45 -8.47 -5.61
CA GLU A 183 4.92 -9.80 -5.28
C GLU A 183 3.42 -9.88 -5.56
N SER A 184 2.94 -11.06 -5.96
CA SER A 184 1.54 -11.27 -6.39
C SER A 184 0.52 -10.91 -5.33
N ASP A 185 0.80 -11.20 -4.07
CA ASP A 185 -0.07 -10.86 -2.95
C ASP A 185 -0.22 -9.34 -2.75
N LEU A 186 0.84 -8.56 -3.04
CA LEU A 186 0.76 -7.11 -3.06
C LEU A 186 0.00 -6.60 -4.28
N GLN A 187 0.25 -7.19 -5.47
CA GLN A 187 -0.48 -6.83 -6.68
C GLN A 187 -2.00 -7.02 -6.54
N ASP A 188 -2.42 -8.07 -5.82
CA ASP A 188 -3.82 -8.43 -5.60
C ASP A 188 -4.58 -7.42 -4.73
N VAL A 189 -3.88 -6.71 -3.84
CA VAL A 189 -4.50 -5.76 -2.90
C VAL A 189 -4.32 -4.29 -3.27
N ILE A 190 -3.42 -3.97 -4.21
CA ILE A 190 -3.26 -2.60 -4.71
C ILE A 190 -4.55 -2.16 -5.40
N THR A 191 -5.11 -1.07 -4.90
CA THR A 191 -6.32 -0.46 -5.43
C THR A 191 -5.97 0.46 -6.59
N GLU A 192 -6.81 0.46 -7.64
CA GLU A 192 -6.69 1.44 -8.72
C GLU A 192 -6.97 2.84 -8.17
N TYR A 193 -5.99 3.72 -8.32
CA TYR A 193 -6.07 5.11 -7.88
C TYR A 193 -6.51 5.98 -9.06
N SER A 194 -7.72 6.54 -8.94
CA SER A 194 -8.30 7.43 -9.94
C SER A 194 -8.24 8.89 -9.48
N TYR A 195 -7.59 9.74 -10.23
CA TYR A 195 -7.48 11.17 -9.92
C TYR A 195 -7.58 12.05 -11.18
N GLN A 196 -7.63 13.36 -10.99
CA GLN A 196 -7.68 14.31 -12.08
C GLN A 196 -6.30 14.93 -12.30
N GLY A 197 -5.61 14.53 -13.36
CA GLY A 197 -4.31 15.08 -13.79
C GLY A 197 -4.42 16.03 -14.97
N SER A 198 -3.43 16.91 -15.12
CA SER A 198 -3.36 17.83 -16.25
C SER A 198 -3.09 17.12 -17.58
N VAL A 199 -3.75 17.56 -18.65
CA VAL A 199 -3.49 17.05 -20.02
C VAL A 199 -2.16 17.54 -20.62
N GLY A 200 -1.41 18.37 -19.91
CA GLY A 200 -0.16 18.96 -20.41
C GLY A 200 -0.36 19.98 -21.53
N SER A 201 0.67 20.20 -22.34
CA SER A 201 0.67 21.15 -23.48
C SER A 201 0.28 22.57 -23.08
N GLN A 202 0.77 23.03 -21.93
CA GLN A 202 0.46 24.34 -21.37
C GLN A 202 -1.05 24.55 -21.08
N SER A 203 -1.78 23.46 -20.88
CA SER A 203 -3.21 23.48 -20.59
C SER A 203 -3.46 23.38 -19.08
N THR A 204 -4.54 24.02 -18.63
CA THR A 204 -5.10 23.83 -17.29
C THR A 204 -6.25 22.84 -17.26
N ASN A 205 -6.59 22.24 -18.41
CA ASN A 205 -7.60 21.18 -18.48
C ASN A 205 -7.12 19.91 -17.77
N LEU A 206 -8.06 19.20 -17.17
CA LEU A 206 -7.82 17.95 -16.51
C LEU A 206 -8.40 16.78 -17.29
N GLN A 207 -7.85 15.63 -17.06
CA GLN A 207 -8.36 14.33 -17.50
C GLN A 207 -8.37 13.37 -16.31
N THR A 208 -9.25 12.37 -16.36
CA THR A 208 -9.18 11.26 -15.39
C THR A 208 -7.98 10.40 -15.71
N GLU A 209 -7.21 10.11 -14.67
CA GLU A 209 -6.06 9.22 -14.70
C GLU A 209 -6.31 8.06 -13.73
N GLU A 210 -6.08 6.84 -14.19
CA GLU A 210 -6.33 5.61 -13.43
C GLU A 210 -5.09 4.74 -13.46
N HIS A 211 -4.53 4.43 -12.29
CA HIS A 211 -3.25 3.75 -12.15
C HIS A 211 -3.22 2.86 -10.92
N LYS A 212 -2.62 1.69 -11.03
CA LYS A 212 -2.27 0.88 -9.86
C LYS A 212 -0.99 1.39 -9.20
N VAL A 213 0.00 1.76 -10.01
CA VAL A 213 1.24 2.38 -9.53
C VAL A 213 1.41 3.73 -10.22
N PHE A 214 1.68 4.77 -9.46
CA PHE A 214 1.68 6.14 -9.95
C PHE A 214 2.82 6.98 -9.35
N LEU A 215 2.98 8.20 -9.87
CA LEU A 215 3.78 9.25 -9.25
C LEU A 215 2.86 10.30 -8.61
N PRO A 216 3.29 10.94 -7.52
CA PRO A 216 2.50 12.02 -6.91
C PRO A 216 2.42 13.23 -7.82
N VAL A 217 1.32 13.98 -7.74
CA VAL A 217 1.22 15.31 -8.32
C VAL A 217 2.02 16.31 -7.47
N GLU A 218 2.37 17.47 -8.05
CA GLU A 218 3.16 18.50 -7.33
C GLU A 218 2.49 18.90 -6.01
N TYR A 219 1.17 19.02 -6.01
CA TYR A 219 0.42 19.44 -4.82
C TYR A 219 0.51 18.42 -3.67
N ASN A 220 0.60 17.11 -3.95
CA ASN A 220 0.77 16.09 -2.91
C ASN A 220 2.07 16.29 -2.12
N ILE A 221 3.10 16.81 -2.77
CA ILE A 221 4.42 17.01 -2.19
C ILE A 221 4.55 18.37 -1.49
N PHE A 222 4.09 19.43 -2.13
CA PHE A 222 4.40 20.80 -1.69
C PHE A 222 3.24 21.51 -1.00
N GLY A 223 2.00 21.03 -1.14
CA GLY A 223 0.80 21.78 -0.73
C GLY A 223 0.60 23.07 -1.53
N ALA A 224 1.29 23.17 -2.65
CA ALA A 224 1.26 24.30 -3.58
C ALA A 224 1.51 23.79 -5.01
N THR A 225 1.03 24.54 -5.99
CA THR A 225 1.33 24.34 -7.42
C THR A 225 2.23 25.48 -7.88
N SER A 226 3.55 25.26 -7.82
CA SER A 226 4.54 26.26 -8.30
C SER A 226 4.73 26.17 -9.80
N TYR A 227 4.63 24.97 -10.34
CA TYR A 227 4.88 24.66 -11.75
C TYR A 227 3.71 23.91 -12.40
N ALA A 228 2.95 23.12 -11.64
CA ALA A 228 1.78 22.39 -12.12
C ALA A 228 0.57 23.31 -12.35
N ALA A 229 -0.42 22.80 -13.07
CA ALA A 229 -1.70 23.48 -13.21
C ALA A 229 -2.43 23.59 -11.86
N GLY A 230 -2.82 24.80 -11.46
CA GLY A 230 -3.56 25.03 -10.21
C GLY A 230 -4.90 24.28 -10.15
N THR A 231 -5.44 23.88 -11.29
CA THR A 231 -6.67 23.07 -11.42
C THR A 231 -6.51 21.67 -10.85
N GLU A 232 -5.30 21.08 -10.80
CA GLU A 232 -5.08 19.80 -10.15
C GLU A 232 -5.52 19.81 -8.67
N ARG A 233 -5.35 20.97 -8.01
CA ARG A 233 -5.87 21.21 -6.66
C ARG A 233 -7.33 21.63 -6.67
N THR A 234 -7.67 22.71 -7.38
CA THR A 234 -8.96 23.39 -7.20
C THR A 234 -10.14 22.60 -7.76
N THR A 235 -9.93 21.89 -8.86
CA THR A 235 -10.93 21.05 -9.53
C THR A 235 -10.65 19.57 -9.32
N GLY A 236 -9.39 19.16 -9.41
CA GLY A 236 -8.96 17.78 -9.22
C GLY A 236 -8.95 17.34 -7.76
N GLY A 237 -8.92 18.29 -6.81
CA GLY A 237 -9.01 18.03 -5.39
C GLY A 237 -7.76 17.37 -4.80
N ALA A 238 -6.58 17.57 -5.39
CA ALA A 238 -5.33 17.09 -4.81
C ALA A 238 -5.10 17.77 -3.45
N GLU A 239 -4.65 16.98 -2.47
CA GLU A 239 -4.29 17.43 -1.12
C GLU A 239 -2.83 17.10 -0.84
N GLN A 240 -2.17 17.94 -0.03
CA GLN A 240 -0.80 17.65 0.40
C GLN A 240 -0.79 16.41 1.30
N TRP A 241 0.09 15.46 1.02
CA TRP A 241 0.30 14.33 1.90
C TRP A 241 1.03 14.75 3.18
N SER A 242 0.54 14.27 4.30
CA SER A 242 1.03 14.65 5.63
C SER A 242 2.53 14.37 5.84
N TYR A 243 3.07 13.32 5.20
CA TYR A 243 4.49 13.00 5.19
C TYR A 243 5.36 14.17 4.68
N TYR A 244 4.87 14.89 3.69
CA TYR A 244 5.60 15.98 3.05
C TYR A 244 5.36 17.37 3.67
N ALA A 245 4.61 17.46 4.75
CA ALA A 245 4.59 18.65 5.59
C ALA A 245 6.01 18.95 6.14
N THR A 246 6.82 17.91 6.35
CA THR A 246 8.24 18.03 6.69
C THR A 246 9.07 18.08 5.41
N SER A 247 9.71 19.22 5.14
CA SER A 247 10.45 19.44 3.88
C SER A 247 11.63 18.50 3.66
N ALA A 248 12.27 18.03 4.76
CA ALA A 248 13.37 17.07 4.69
C ALA A 248 12.94 15.74 4.01
N ASN A 249 11.67 15.33 4.14
CA ASN A 249 11.15 14.10 3.55
C ASN A 249 11.06 14.16 2.01
N ARG A 250 11.17 15.37 1.42
CA ARG A 250 11.17 15.58 -0.04
C ARG A 250 12.49 15.19 -0.69
N VAL A 251 13.57 15.08 0.09
CA VAL A 251 14.87 14.66 -0.45
C VAL A 251 14.90 13.15 -0.54
N LYS A 252 14.96 12.62 -1.75
CA LYS A 252 15.09 11.19 -2.01
C LYS A 252 16.47 10.84 -2.57
N ALA A 253 16.92 9.62 -2.34
CA ALA A 253 18.20 9.12 -2.80
C ALA A 253 18.03 8.00 -3.84
N ALA A 254 18.98 7.89 -4.77
CA ALA A 254 19.20 6.74 -5.62
C ALA A 254 20.66 6.33 -5.49
N ASN A 255 20.94 5.03 -5.33
CA ASN A 255 22.31 4.51 -5.14
C ASN A 255 23.09 5.24 -4.02
N GLY A 256 22.41 5.61 -2.93
CA GLY A 256 23.01 6.26 -1.77
C GLY A 256 23.30 7.76 -1.92
N ALA A 257 22.93 8.39 -3.03
CA ALA A 257 23.11 9.83 -3.25
C ALA A 257 21.76 10.51 -3.50
N SER A 258 21.58 11.75 -3.01
CA SER A 258 20.38 12.54 -3.29
C SER A 258 20.21 12.75 -4.80
N CYS A 259 18.99 12.61 -5.29
CA CYS A 259 18.67 12.69 -6.72
C CYS A 259 17.50 13.62 -6.99
N VAL A 260 17.44 14.14 -8.21
CA VAL A 260 16.21 14.72 -8.76
C VAL A 260 15.24 13.58 -9.03
N TRP A 261 13.94 13.74 -8.69
CA TRP A 261 12.95 12.71 -8.94
C TRP A 261 11.64 13.28 -9.50
N TRP A 262 10.99 12.48 -10.34
CA TRP A 262 9.82 12.88 -11.10
C TRP A 262 8.54 12.95 -10.28
N LEU A 263 7.69 13.91 -10.67
CA LEU A 263 6.28 14.01 -10.31
C LEU A 263 5.42 13.77 -11.56
N SER A 264 4.15 13.41 -11.38
CA SER A 264 3.24 13.17 -12.50
C SER A 264 2.74 14.47 -13.17
N SER A 265 2.76 15.60 -12.46
CA SER A 265 2.23 16.87 -12.98
C SER A 265 3.03 17.39 -14.17
N PRO A 266 2.41 17.65 -15.33
CA PRO A 266 3.01 18.45 -16.41
C PRO A 266 3.27 19.87 -15.93
N TYR A 267 4.36 20.48 -16.42
CA TYR A 267 4.65 21.89 -16.18
C TYR A 267 3.66 22.76 -16.99
N VAL A 268 2.89 23.61 -16.30
CA VAL A 268 1.80 24.37 -16.93
C VAL A 268 2.24 25.43 -17.92
N SER A 269 3.47 25.94 -17.77
CA SER A 269 3.99 27.01 -18.62
C SER A 269 4.94 26.51 -19.72
N ASP A 270 5.17 25.21 -19.82
CA ASP A 270 6.09 24.62 -20.80
C ASP A 270 5.55 23.28 -21.28
N SER A 271 5.50 23.06 -22.59
CA SER A 271 4.99 21.83 -23.21
C SER A 271 6.02 20.69 -23.28
N ALA A 272 7.26 20.94 -22.85
CA ALA A 272 8.36 19.98 -22.90
C ALA A 272 8.69 19.34 -21.53
N THR A 273 8.16 19.90 -20.45
CA THR A 273 8.65 19.73 -19.09
C THR A 273 7.61 19.06 -18.19
N PHE A 274 8.05 18.18 -17.28
CA PHE A 274 7.27 17.71 -16.12
C PHE A 274 7.83 18.28 -14.83
N CYS A 275 6.98 18.40 -13.81
CA CYS A 275 7.39 18.77 -12.47
C CYS A 275 8.28 17.70 -11.86
N SER A 276 9.21 18.14 -11.03
CA SER A 276 10.15 17.26 -10.32
C SER A 276 10.54 17.87 -8.98
N VAL A 277 11.18 17.09 -8.15
CA VAL A 277 11.80 17.53 -6.89
C VAL A 277 13.30 17.47 -7.07
N ASN A 278 14.00 18.56 -6.76
CA ASN A 278 15.46 18.59 -6.89
C ASN A 278 16.19 17.91 -5.71
N THR A 279 17.51 17.83 -5.78
CA THR A 279 18.36 17.17 -4.77
C THR A 279 18.31 17.82 -3.37
N SER A 280 17.80 19.05 -3.24
CA SER A 280 17.57 19.74 -1.98
C SER A 280 16.13 19.65 -1.47
N GLY A 281 15.24 18.95 -2.18
CA GLY A 281 13.83 18.82 -1.81
C GLY A 281 12.95 19.99 -2.25
N ALA A 282 13.44 20.89 -3.14
CA ALA A 282 12.65 21.98 -3.68
C ALA A 282 11.95 21.58 -4.97
N ALA A 283 10.80 22.23 -5.25
CA ALA A 283 10.09 22.07 -6.50
C ALA A 283 10.94 22.59 -7.68
N THR A 284 10.89 21.89 -8.80
CA THR A 284 11.54 22.25 -10.05
C THR A 284 10.77 21.60 -11.21
N GLY A 285 11.22 21.86 -12.43
CA GLY A 285 10.76 21.16 -13.62
C GLY A 285 11.94 20.76 -14.48
N ASP A 286 11.79 19.70 -15.25
CA ASP A 286 12.83 19.27 -16.17
C ASP A 286 12.23 18.68 -17.46
N ASN A 287 13.03 18.69 -18.53
CA ASN A 287 12.61 18.17 -19.82
C ASN A 287 12.22 16.69 -19.74
N ALA A 288 11.10 16.34 -20.35
CA ALA A 288 10.54 14.98 -20.30
C ALA A 288 11.49 13.87 -20.77
N SER A 289 12.48 14.19 -21.61
CA SER A 289 13.48 13.24 -22.10
C SER A 289 14.73 13.13 -21.21
N ASN A 290 14.83 13.92 -20.14
CA ASN A 290 15.89 13.76 -19.15
C ASN A 290 15.61 12.54 -18.25
N SER A 291 16.67 11.92 -17.75
CA SER A 291 16.55 10.75 -16.89
C SER A 291 16.72 11.14 -15.42
N HIS A 292 15.70 10.94 -14.61
CA HIS A 292 15.70 11.23 -13.17
C HIS A 292 15.25 10.03 -12.34
N GLY A 293 15.33 10.18 -11.03
CA GLY A 293 14.87 9.19 -10.07
C GLY A 293 13.35 8.96 -10.16
N VAL A 294 12.94 7.78 -9.85
CA VAL A 294 11.54 7.35 -9.82
C VAL A 294 11.25 6.78 -8.44
N ALA A 295 10.29 7.36 -7.73
CA ALA A 295 9.80 6.88 -6.43
C ALA A 295 8.33 6.50 -6.56
N PRO A 296 8.04 5.24 -6.96
CA PRO A 296 6.67 4.79 -7.20
C PRO A 296 5.80 4.85 -5.97
N CYS A 297 4.51 5.13 -6.17
CA CYS A 297 3.46 5.11 -5.17
C CYS A 297 2.38 4.11 -5.53
N PHE A 298 1.69 3.59 -4.52
CA PHE A 298 0.45 2.85 -4.67
C PHE A 298 -0.46 3.08 -3.46
N MET A 299 -1.73 2.76 -3.62
CA MET A 299 -2.74 2.85 -2.57
C MET A 299 -3.31 1.46 -2.30
N ILE A 300 -3.55 1.15 -1.03
CA ILE A 300 -4.39 0.02 -0.62
C ILE A 300 -5.62 0.64 0.06
N ALA A 301 -6.78 0.43 -0.53
CA ALA A 301 -8.05 0.93 -0.03
C ALA A 301 -9.02 -0.22 0.28
N ALA A 302 -10.04 0.06 1.09
CA ALA A 302 -11.13 -0.88 1.34
C ALA A 302 -11.90 -1.21 0.04
N ASP A 303 -12.52 -2.41 0.02
CA ASP A 303 -13.39 -2.87 -1.07
C ASP A 303 -14.70 -2.10 -1.13
#